data_613c97e91223527f3628b66b98b32c71
#
_entry.id   613c97e91223527f3628b66b98b32c71
#
_cell.length_a   1.000
_cell.length_b   1.000
_cell.length_c   1.000
_cell.angle_alpha   90.00
_cell.angle_beta   90.00
_cell.angle_gamma   90.00
#
_symmetry.space_group_name_H-M   'P 1'
#
loop_
_entity.id
_entity.type
_entity.pdbx_description
1 polymer ?
#
loop_
_entity_poly.entity_id
_entity_poly.type
_entity_poly.pdbx_seq_one_letter_code
_entity_poly.pdbx_strand_id
1 'polypeptide(L)'
;VRTLSVLAAACLLALPAWAGQPSSALVVVLDAGHGGKFPHDGAHGAHGLLEKNVVLAVAQKTKELLEAQGATVLLTRESDLDVSLADRARIANDAGADLFLSIHCNSMETREDRKVTRGVETYFLSPDPTDAEAKMLAELENGGPESIPLPKATNAVIGILADLALGQARNDSAALAEIIQHHVIRGTWAQSRGVRQAPFLVLSGTKMPSALVEIGFISHPDESRLLAKTAYQDKVATALSNAVRDFADRVLSRRLVAQAVKPAPALKGSEQPAAVNVATELPLAIDAVATEPQAAPAQVALPANAVARPDGTR
;
A
#
# COMPACT_ATOMS: atom_id res chain seq x y z
N VAL A 1 -22.81 -46.33 67.51
CA VAL A 1 -22.02 -45.27 66.88
C VAL A 1 -21.93 -45.64 65.40
N ARG A 2 -22.74 -44.97 64.51
CA ARG A 2 -22.70 -45.19 63.10
C ARG A 2 -21.97 -44.01 62.47
N THR A 3 -20.86 -44.28 61.86
CA THR A 3 -20.07 -43.32 61.07
C THR A 3 -20.64 -43.25 59.65
N LEU A 4 -21.21 -42.08 59.25
CA LEU A 4 -21.58 -41.79 57.88
C LEU A 4 -20.31 -41.30 57.13
N SER A 5 -19.92 -42.08 56.12
CA SER A 5 -18.89 -41.62 55.16
C SER A 5 -19.57 -40.84 54.00
N VAL A 6 -19.28 -39.55 53.88
CA VAL A 6 -19.70 -38.71 52.80
C VAL A 6 -18.67 -38.83 51.67
N LEU A 7 -19.06 -39.47 50.55
CA LEU A 7 -18.30 -39.44 49.29
C LEU A 7 -18.59 -38.11 48.56
N ALA A 8 -17.59 -37.22 48.51
CA ALA A 8 -17.63 -36.05 47.67
C ALA A 8 -17.22 -36.43 46.23
N ALA A 9 -18.18 -36.47 45.31
CA ALA A 9 -17.91 -36.65 43.89
C ALA A 9 -17.45 -35.31 43.31
N ALA A 10 -16.18 -35.19 42.99
CA ALA A 10 -15.63 -34.06 42.23
C ALA A 10 -15.96 -34.22 40.76
N CYS A 11 -16.98 -33.49 40.26
CA CYS A 11 -17.21 -33.31 38.84
C CYS A 11 -16.13 -32.41 38.23
N LEU A 12 -15.13 -33.01 37.62
CA LEU A 12 -14.20 -32.32 36.71
C LEU A 12 -14.96 -31.92 35.45
N LEU A 13 -15.41 -30.68 35.38
CA LEU A 13 -15.89 -30.07 34.12
C LEU A 13 -14.65 -29.89 33.21
N ALA A 14 -14.46 -30.84 32.31
CA ALA A 14 -13.53 -30.66 31.19
C ALA A 14 -14.10 -29.56 30.29
N LEU A 15 -13.56 -28.35 30.42
CA LEU A 15 -13.78 -27.29 29.44
C LEU A 15 -13.18 -27.78 28.11
N PRO A 16 -13.95 -27.73 26.99
CA PRO A 16 -13.37 -28.04 25.72
C PRO A 16 -12.24 -27.03 25.48
N ALA A 17 -11.01 -27.53 25.40
CA ALA A 17 -9.91 -26.74 24.87
C ALA A 17 -10.30 -26.38 23.42
N TRP A 18 -10.71 -25.16 23.20
CA TRP A 18 -10.86 -24.61 21.88
C TRP A 18 -9.45 -24.51 21.31
N ALA A 19 -9.00 -25.62 20.70
CA ALA A 19 -7.83 -25.60 19.84
C ALA A 19 -8.18 -24.65 18.68
N GLY A 20 -7.77 -23.40 18.83
CA GLY A 20 -7.82 -22.44 17.73
C GLY A 20 -7.16 -23.08 16.52
N GLN A 21 -7.87 -23.14 15.42
CA GLN A 21 -7.28 -23.49 14.13
C GLN A 21 -6.01 -22.66 14.00
N PRO A 22 -4.87 -23.23 13.58
CA PRO A 22 -3.70 -22.43 13.32
C PRO A 22 -4.09 -21.37 12.30
N SER A 23 -4.20 -20.11 12.75
CA SER A 23 -4.28 -19.00 11.82
C SER A 23 -3.03 -19.14 10.94
N SER A 24 -3.22 -19.20 9.62
CA SER A 24 -2.09 -19.19 8.69
C SER A 24 -1.13 -18.08 9.14
N ALA A 25 0.14 -18.42 9.30
CA ALA A 25 1.13 -17.44 9.74
C ALA A 25 1.07 -16.24 8.79
N LEU A 26 1.09 -15.03 9.34
CA LEU A 26 1.12 -13.80 8.57
C LEU A 26 2.32 -13.83 7.61
N VAL A 27 2.08 -13.70 6.30
CA VAL A 27 3.11 -13.67 5.27
C VAL A 27 3.39 -12.22 4.88
N VAL A 28 4.60 -11.77 5.11
CA VAL A 28 5.05 -10.39 4.85
C VAL A 28 6.17 -10.40 3.83
N VAL A 29 6.10 -9.53 2.82
CA VAL A 29 7.25 -9.25 1.97
C VAL A 29 7.76 -7.85 2.27
N LEU A 30 9.02 -7.78 2.67
CA LEU A 30 9.76 -6.54 2.84
C LEU A 30 10.66 -6.33 1.64
N ASP A 31 10.50 -5.19 1.01
CA ASP A 31 11.29 -4.76 -0.12
C ASP A 31 12.34 -3.75 0.36
N ALA A 32 13.61 -4.13 0.28
CA ALA A 32 14.70 -3.20 0.47
C ALA A 32 14.97 -2.50 -0.85
N GLY A 33 14.59 -1.23 -0.96
CA GLY A 33 14.73 -0.47 -2.19
C GLY A 33 16.14 -0.50 -2.77
N HIS A 34 16.26 -0.28 -4.08
CA HIS A 34 17.53 -0.25 -4.81
C HIS A 34 18.35 -1.54 -4.69
N GLY A 35 19.64 -1.45 -5.00
CA GLY A 35 20.62 -2.56 -4.97
C GLY A 35 21.50 -2.59 -6.21
N GLY A 36 22.60 -3.33 -6.14
CA GLY A 36 23.53 -3.42 -7.25
C GLY A 36 24.38 -2.15 -7.44
N LYS A 37 24.63 -1.78 -8.71
CA LYS A 37 25.49 -0.67 -9.09
C LYS A 37 24.71 0.49 -9.67
N PHE A 38 25.35 1.66 -9.73
CA PHE A 38 24.83 2.82 -10.46
C PHE A 38 24.27 2.42 -11.84
N PRO A 39 23.08 2.92 -12.22
CA PRO A 39 22.26 3.93 -11.58
C PRO A 39 21.24 3.39 -10.54
N HIS A 40 21.26 2.11 -10.21
CA HIS A 40 20.24 1.46 -9.37
C HIS A 40 20.60 1.38 -7.88
N ASP A 41 21.73 1.99 -7.48
CA ASP A 41 22.26 1.93 -6.12
C ASP A 41 21.61 2.92 -5.14
N GLY A 42 20.62 3.69 -5.60
CA GLY A 42 19.82 4.61 -4.81
C GLY A 42 20.55 5.91 -4.43
N ALA A 43 19.99 6.65 -3.51
CA ALA A 43 20.51 7.93 -3.09
C ALA A 43 21.79 7.80 -2.24
N HIS A 44 22.64 8.85 -2.36
CA HIS A 44 23.92 8.93 -1.66
C HIS A 44 23.86 10.00 -0.57
N GLY A 45 24.12 9.58 0.66
CA GLY A 45 24.20 10.44 1.83
C GLY A 45 25.61 10.94 2.13
N ALA A 46 25.75 11.61 3.28
CA ALA A 46 27.04 12.06 3.76
C ALA A 46 27.99 10.90 4.09
N HIS A 47 29.30 11.15 3.95
CA HIS A 47 30.36 10.18 4.32
C HIS A 47 30.28 8.82 3.60
N GLY A 48 29.75 8.79 2.38
CA GLY A 48 29.64 7.57 1.59
C GLY A 48 28.53 6.63 2.03
N LEU A 49 27.56 7.12 2.81
CA LEU A 49 26.38 6.36 3.16
C LEU A 49 25.54 6.13 1.90
N LEU A 50 25.20 4.87 1.62
CA LEU A 50 24.38 4.48 0.48
C LEU A 50 23.01 4.03 0.96
N GLU A 51 21.97 4.51 0.32
CA GLU A 51 20.58 4.14 0.63
C GLU A 51 20.39 2.63 0.63
N LYS A 52 20.80 1.94 -0.44
CA LYS A 52 20.67 0.49 -0.57
C LYS A 52 21.18 -0.31 0.64
N ASN A 53 22.22 0.19 1.31
CA ASN A 53 22.78 -0.47 2.49
C ASN A 53 21.96 -0.20 3.75
N VAL A 54 21.48 1.03 3.92
CA VAL A 54 20.63 1.41 5.05
C VAL A 54 19.32 0.65 5.02
N VAL A 55 18.64 0.66 3.87
CA VAL A 55 17.31 0.01 3.74
C VAL A 55 17.40 -1.51 3.85
N LEU A 56 18.49 -2.12 3.35
CA LEU A 56 18.72 -3.55 3.54
C LEU A 56 18.92 -3.91 5.01
N ALA A 57 19.73 -3.14 5.73
CA ALA A 57 19.94 -3.36 7.16
C ALA A 57 18.64 -3.20 7.96
N VAL A 58 17.82 -2.20 7.65
CA VAL A 58 16.51 -2.00 8.28
C VAL A 58 15.55 -3.15 7.95
N ALA A 59 15.48 -3.57 6.68
CA ALA A 59 14.62 -4.68 6.26
C ALA A 59 15.00 -6.00 6.96
N GLN A 60 16.29 -6.32 7.05
CA GLN A 60 16.78 -7.52 7.74
C GLN A 60 16.41 -7.51 9.24
N LYS A 61 16.61 -6.39 9.92
CA LYS A 61 16.23 -6.22 11.33
C LYS A 61 14.71 -6.31 11.54
N THR A 62 13.92 -5.74 10.61
CA THR A 62 12.46 -5.82 10.66
C THR A 62 12.00 -7.28 10.46
N LYS A 63 12.64 -8.01 9.53
CA LYS A 63 12.41 -9.44 9.32
C LYS A 63 12.63 -10.24 10.60
N GLU A 64 13.80 -10.09 11.24
CA GLU A 64 14.12 -10.80 12.49
C GLU A 64 13.06 -10.56 13.57
N LEU A 65 12.61 -9.31 13.74
CA LEU A 65 11.59 -8.95 14.72
C LEU A 65 10.22 -9.57 14.40
N LEU A 66 9.81 -9.59 13.14
CA LEU A 66 8.53 -10.18 12.74
C LEU A 66 8.55 -11.70 12.81
N GLU A 67 9.66 -12.35 12.42
CA GLU A 67 9.83 -13.81 12.53
C GLU A 67 9.83 -14.27 13.99
N ALA A 68 10.47 -13.52 14.88
CA ALA A 68 10.41 -13.76 16.32
C ALA A 68 8.98 -13.69 16.90
N GLN A 69 8.07 -13.02 16.17
CA GLN A 69 6.64 -12.89 16.51
C GLN A 69 5.75 -13.89 15.75
N GLY A 70 6.35 -14.84 15.00
CA GLY A 70 5.65 -15.91 14.31
C GLY A 70 5.15 -15.59 12.89
N ALA A 71 5.59 -14.48 12.29
CA ALA A 71 5.33 -14.19 10.88
C ALA A 71 6.29 -14.98 9.98
N THR A 72 5.88 -15.22 8.74
CA THR A 72 6.76 -15.67 7.65
C THR A 72 7.18 -14.42 6.86
N VAL A 73 8.49 -14.14 6.78
CA VAL A 73 8.98 -12.92 6.13
C VAL A 73 9.95 -13.23 5.01
N LEU A 74 9.64 -12.73 3.82
CA LEU A 74 10.52 -12.77 2.67
C LEU A 74 11.08 -11.37 2.40
N LEU A 75 12.36 -11.32 1.99
CA LEU A 75 12.98 -10.11 1.47
C LEU A 75 13.02 -10.19 -0.06
N THR A 76 12.82 -9.09 -0.76
CA THR A 76 13.01 -9.04 -2.23
C THR A 76 14.47 -9.22 -2.63
N ARG A 77 15.39 -8.84 -1.74
CA ARG A 77 16.84 -9.11 -1.81
C ARG A 77 17.43 -9.28 -0.41
N GLU A 78 18.35 -10.20 -0.26
CA GLU A 78 19.07 -10.46 0.99
C GLU A 78 20.51 -9.94 1.00
N SER A 79 20.96 -9.43 -0.16
CA SER A 79 22.29 -8.88 -0.37
C SER A 79 22.24 -7.68 -1.32
N ASP A 80 23.41 -7.17 -1.73
CA ASP A 80 23.54 -6.06 -2.69
C ASP A 80 23.32 -6.56 -4.13
N LEU A 81 22.04 -6.88 -4.43
CA LEU A 81 21.58 -7.32 -5.74
C LEU A 81 20.63 -6.31 -6.34
N ASP A 82 20.73 -6.12 -7.66
CA ASP A 82 19.76 -5.37 -8.44
C ASP A 82 18.55 -6.27 -8.75
N VAL A 83 17.38 -5.88 -8.27
CA VAL A 83 16.11 -6.57 -8.51
C VAL A 83 15.16 -5.61 -9.19
N SER A 84 14.62 -6.00 -10.35
CA SER A 84 13.70 -5.13 -11.10
C SER A 84 12.43 -4.83 -10.31
N LEU A 85 11.80 -3.66 -10.55
CA LEU A 85 10.55 -3.28 -9.87
C LEU A 85 9.45 -4.33 -10.09
N ALA A 86 9.36 -4.91 -11.28
CA ALA A 86 8.40 -5.95 -11.61
C ALA A 86 8.67 -7.26 -10.83
N ASP A 87 9.93 -7.64 -10.65
CA ASP A 87 10.30 -8.84 -9.89
C ASP A 87 10.01 -8.68 -8.40
N ARG A 88 10.17 -7.47 -7.82
CA ARG A 88 9.81 -7.19 -6.41
C ARG A 88 8.33 -7.47 -6.15
N ALA A 89 7.45 -6.94 -7.01
CA ALA A 89 6.02 -7.20 -6.93
C ALA A 89 5.67 -8.67 -7.20
N ARG A 90 6.36 -9.32 -8.16
CA ARG A 90 6.17 -10.74 -8.46
C ARG A 90 6.53 -11.64 -7.28
N ILE A 91 7.65 -11.39 -6.60
CA ILE A 91 8.05 -12.13 -5.38
C ILE A 91 6.92 -12.07 -4.34
N ALA A 92 6.33 -10.90 -4.11
CA ALA A 92 5.23 -10.77 -3.16
C ALA A 92 3.97 -11.53 -3.58
N ASN A 93 3.62 -11.47 -4.87
CA ASN A 93 2.46 -12.17 -5.41
C ASN A 93 2.64 -13.70 -5.37
N ASP A 94 3.82 -14.19 -5.74
CA ASP A 94 4.14 -15.62 -5.77
C ASP A 94 4.19 -16.23 -4.36
N ALA A 95 4.62 -15.42 -3.37
CA ALA A 95 4.58 -15.79 -1.97
C ALA A 95 3.17 -15.81 -1.36
N GLY A 96 2.16 -15.27 -2.07
CA GLY A 96 0.83 -15.07 -1.50
C GLY A 96 0.85 -14.16 -0.27
N ALA A 97 1.66 -13.10 -0.30
CA ALA A 97 1.86 -12.23 0.84
C ALA A 97 0.55 -11.55 1.29
N ASP A 98 0.40 -11.37 2.60
CA ASP A 98 -0.71 -10.63 3.21
C ASP A 98 -0.48 -9.11 3.14
N LEU A 99 0.78 -8.68 3.09
CA LEU A 99 1.19 -7.29 2.86
C LEU A 99 2.57 -7.20 2.21
N PHE A 100 2.80 -6.08 1.51
CA PHE A 100 4.07 -5.70 0.90
C PHE A 100 4.50 -4.33 1.43
N LEU A 101 5.74 -4.23 1.90
CA LEU A 101 6.32 -2.97 2.39
C LEU A 101 7.66 -2.70 1.74
N SER A 102 7.72 -1.63 0.92
CA SER A 102 8.97 -1.11 0.35
C SER A 102 9.58 -0.07 1.29
N ILE A 103 10.88 -0.15 1.51
CA ILE A 103 11.65 0.70 2.45
C ILE A 103 12.70 1.45 1.67
N HIS A 104 12.66 2.79 1.74
CA HIS A 104 13.51 3.73 1.02
C HIS A 104 14.06 4.82 1.95
N CYS A 105 15.02 5.61 1.45
CA CYS A 105 15.52 6.83 2.05
C CYS A 105 15.46 7.96 1.03
N ASN A 106 14.64 8.95 1.26
CA ASN A 106 14.43 10.10 0.39
C ASN A 106 15.70 10.94 0.20
N SER A 107 15.76 11.69 -0.88
CA SER A 107 16.88 12.58 -1.18
C SER A 107 16.42 13.83 -1.93
N MET A 108 17.04 14.97 -1.64
CA MET A 108 16.81 16.21 -2.37
C MET A 108 17.98 16.47 -3.33
N GLU A 109 17.66 17.05 -4.49
CA GLU A 109 18.66 17.36 -5.52
C GLU A 109 19.50 18.58 -5.16
N THR A 110 18.84 19.69 -4.77
CA THR A 110 19.55 20.94 -4.56
C THR A 110 20.27 20.98 -3.21
N ARG A 111 21.39 21.70 -3.17
CA ARG A 111 22.18 21.84 -1.93
C ARG A 111 21.43 22.59 -0.83
N GLU A 112 20.55 23.48 -1.22
CA GLU A 112 19.70 24.28 -0.33
C GLU A 112 18.64 23.39 0.31
N ASP A 113 17.92 22.60 -0.49
CA ASP A 113 16.87 21.71 -0.01
C ASP A 113 17.42 20.60 0.89
N ARG A 114 18.62 20.08 0.59
CA ARG A 114 19.32 19.09 1.44
C ARG A 114 19.57 19.57 2.87
N LYS A 115 19.59 20.88 3.12
CA LYS A 115 19.82 21.42 4.47
C LYS A 115 18.55 21.57 5.29
N VAL A 116 17.40 21.65 4.64
CA VAL A 116 16.13 22.01 5.28
C VAL A 116 15.09 20.90 5.22
N THR A 117 15.12 20.05 4.15
CA THR A 117 14.13 19.01 3.95
C THR A 117 14.54 17.74 4.69
N ARG A 118 13.68 17.30 5.61
CA ARG A 118 13.88 16.12 6.45
C ARG A 118 12.56 15.54 6.91
N GLY A 119 12.59 14.34 7.46
CA GLY A 119 11.43 13.67 8.06
C GLY A 119 11.07 12.37 7.34
N VAL A 120 9.94 11.82 7.74
CA VAL A 120 9.42 10.52 7.27
C VAL A 120 8.14 10.75 6.49
N GLU A 121 8.02 10.06 5.36
CA GLU A 121 6.84 10.03 4.51
C GLU A 121 6.43 8.58 4.25
N THR A 122 5.14 8.32 4.11
CA THR A 122 4.68 6.99 3.72
C THR A 122 3.69 7.12 2.56
N TYR A 123 3.87 6.28 1.55
CA TYR A 123 3.13 6.34 0.30
C TYR A 123 2.31 5.08 0.07
N PHE A 124 1.13 5.25 -0.53
CA PHE A 124 0.37 4.16 -1.15
C PHE A 124 0.11 4.48 -2.62
N LEU A 125 -0.22 3.44 -3.39
CA LEU A 125 -0.40 3.56 -4.84
C LEU A 125 -1.64 4.40 -5.20
N SER A 126 -1.46 5.38 -6.07
CA SER A 126 -2.53 6.10 -6.76
C SER A 126 -2.04 6.63 -8.11
N PRO A 127 -2.89 6.63 -9.15
CA PRO A 127 -2.56 7.31 -10.40
C PRO A 127 -2.45 8.83 -10.23
N ASP A 128 -3.14 9.40 -9.22
CA ASP A 128 -3.15 10.82 -8.92
C ASP A 128 -2.22 11.11 -7.75
N PRO A 129 -1.06 11.74 -7.96
CA PRO A 129 -0.14 12.09 -6.88
C PRO A 129 -0.72 13.18 -5.97
N THR A 130 -0.36 13.16 -4.69
CA THR A 130 -0.81 14.16 -3.69
C THR A 130 -0.38 15.57 -4.09
N ASP A 131 0.84 15.72 -4.58
CA ASP A 131 1.44 16.99 -4.98
C ASP A 131 2.59 16.77 -5.96
N ALA A 132 3.24 17.85 -6.38
CA ALA A 132 4.34 17.81 -7.34
C ALA A 132 5.58 17.08 -6.79
N GLU A 133 5.85 17.18 -5.48
CA GLU A 133 6.97 16.49 -4.82
C GLU A 133 6.74 14.97 -4.83
N ALA A 134 5.53 14.50 -4.49
CA ALA A 134 5.15 13.09 -4.56
C ALA A 134 5.23 12.53 -5.99
N LYS A 135 4.84 13.34 -6.99
CA LYS A 135 4.97 12.98 -8.40
C LYS A 135 6.44 12.81 -8.80
N MET A 136 7.27 13.78 -8.45
CA MET A 136 8.69 13.77 -8.78
C MET A 136 9.41 12.59 -8.13
N LEU A 137 9.11 12.30 -6.87
CA LEU A 137 9.67 11.14 -6.18
C LEU A 137 9.27 9.83 -6.88
N ALA A 138 7.99 9.67 -7.23
CA ALA A 138 7.56 8.46 -7.94
C ALA A 138 8.23 8.34 -9.33
N GLU A 139 8.43 9.43 -10.06
CA GLU A 139 9.18 9.42 -11.33
C GLU A 139 10.63 8.99 -11.11
N LEU A 140 11.28 9.46 -10.06
CA LEU A 140 12.66 9.08 -9.70
C LEU A 140 12.75 7.59 -9.37
N GLU A 141 11.90 7.10 -8.46
CA GLU A 141 11.89 5.71 -8.00
C GLU A 141 11.45 4.72 -9.10
N ASN A 142 10.66 5.18 -10.06
CA ASN A 142 10.28 4.40 -11.23
C ASN A 142 11.39 4.26 -12.30
N GLY A 143 12.55 4.88 -12.09
CA GLY A 143 13.67 4.83 -13.04
C GLY A 143 13.70 6.00 -14.03
N GLY A 144 13.02 7.10 -13.72
CA GLY A 144 13.00 8.33 -14.50
C GLY A 144 11.76 8.53 -15.39
N PRO A 145 11.67 9.65 -16.13
CA PRO A 145 10.46 10.07 -16.85
C PRO A 145 10.05 9.17 -18.03
N GLU A 146 10.90 8.25 -18.45
CA GLU A 146 10.60 7.28 -19.52
C GLU A 146 9.96 5.98 -19.02
N SER A 147 9.71 5.88 -17.72
CA SER A 147 9.12 4.69 -17.12
C SER A 147 7.66 4.45 -17.55
N ILE A 148 7.35 3.18 -17.79
CA ILE A 148 6.19 2.65 -18.51
C ILE A 148 4.84 3.10 -17.89
N PRO A 149 3.83 3.49 -18.72
CA PRO A 149 2.49 3.81 -18.22
C PRO A 149 1.82 2.59 -17.56
N LEU A 150 1.07 2.83 -16.48
CA LEU A 150 0.20 1.83 -15.84
C LEU A 150 -0.73 1.18 -16.88
N PRO A 151 -0.96 -0.15 -16.84
CA PRO A 151 -1.85 -0.84 -17.77
C PRO A 151 -3.27 -0.28 -17.70
N LYS A 152 -3.86 0.07 -18.85
CA LYS A 152 -5.28 0.45 -18.93
C LYS A 152 -6.14 -0.81 -18.96
N ALA A 153 -7.18 -0.88 -18.12
CA ALA A 153 -8.13 -1.99 -18.08
C ALA A 153 -8.93 -2.06 -19.39
N THR A 154 -9.01 -3.26 -20.00
CA THR A 154 -9.53 -3.46 -21.37
C THR A 154 -10.95 -4.03 -21.49
N ASN A 155 -11.66 -4.36 -20.40
CA ASN A 155 -13.04 -4.88 -20.46
C ASN A 155 -13.92 -4.35 -19.32
N ALA A 156 -15.10 -3.79 -19.65
CA ALA A 156 -15.95 -3.04 -18.73
C ALA A 156 -16.47 -3.84 -17.51
N VAL A 157 -16.83 -5.12 -17.62
CA VAL A 157 -17.34 -5.92 -16.49
C VAL A 157 -16.20 -6.46 -15.63
N ILE A 158 -15.12 -6.91 -16.25
CA ILE A 158 -13.87 -7.27 -15.57
C ILE A 158 -13.28 -6.01 -14.93
N GLY A 159 -13.42 -4.84 -15.57
CA GLY A 159 -13.06 -3.53 -15.05
C GLY A 159 -13.75 -3.19 -13.75
N ILE A 160 -15.07 -3.32 -13.65
CA ILE A 160 -15.83 -2.98 -12.43
C ILE A 160 -15.45 -3.89 -11.24
N LEU A 161 -15.28 -5.20 -11.45
CA LEU A 161 -14.86 -6.12 -10.41
C LEU A 161 -13.39 -5.91 -10.03
N ALA A 162 -12.54 -5.60 -11.01
CA ALA A 162 -11.15 -5.22 -10.79
C ALA A 162 -11.07 -3.87 -10.05
N ASP A 163 -11.87 -2.89 -10.42
CA ASP A 163 -11.95 -1.57 -9.77
C ASP A 163 -12.45 -1.67 -8.32
N LEU A 164 -13.40 -2.55 -8.02
CA LEU A 164 -13.86 -2.81 -6.65
C LEU A 164 -12.78 -3.52 -5.81
N ALA A 165 -12.10 -4.51 -6.39
CA ALA A 165 -11.00 -5.22 -5.73
C ALA A 165 -9.78 -4.30 -5.53
N LEU A 166 -9.44 -3.48 -6.53
CA LEU A 166 -8.41 -2.45 -6.45
C LEU A 166 -8.80 -1.35 -5.47
N GLY A 167 -10.07 -0.95 -5.41
CA GLY A 167 -10.59 0.01 -4.45
C GLY A 167 -10.43 -0.49 -3.00
N GLN A 168 -10.72 -1.77 -2.73
CA GLN A 168 -10.52 -2.36 -1.41
C GLN A 168 -9.02 -2.45 -1.06
N ALA A 169 -8.19 -2.96 -1.98
CA ALA A 169 -6.75 -3.05 -1.78
C ALA A 169 -6.12 -1.66 -1.57
N ARG A 170 -6.62 -0.64 -2.26
CA ARG A 170 -6.18 0.75 -2.09
C ARG A 170 -6.54 1.30 -0.72
N ASN A 171 -7.78 1.05 -0.24
CA ASN A 171 -8.21 1.50 1.09
C ASN A 171 -7.37 0.84 2.20
N ASP A 172 -7.06 -0.46 2.05
CA ASP A 172 -6.22 -1.16 3.01
C ASP A 172 -4.76 -0.72 2.91
N SER A 173 -4.28 -0.37 1.71
CA SER A 173 -2.94 0.22 1.50
C SER A 173 -2.84 1.61 2.15
N ALA A 174 -3.86 2.43 2.04
CA ALA A 174 -3.93 3.73 2.74
C ALA A 174 -3.91 3.53 4.27
N ALA A 175 -4.69 2.58 4.80
CA ALA A 175 -4.68 2.26 6.23
C ALA A 175 -3.31 1.72 6.68
N LEU A 176 -2.64 0.89 5.86
CA LEU A 176 -1.28 0.41 6.12
C LEU A 176 -0.30 1.58 6.20
N ALA A 177 -0.36 2.50 5.23
CA ALA A 177 0.51 3.68 5.19
C ALA A 177 0.32 4.58 6.41
N GLU A 178 -0.93 4.81 6.86
CA GLU A 178 -1.23 5.58 8.07
C GLU A 178 -0.67 4.93 9.33
N ILE A 179 -0.82 3.62 9.46
CA ILE A 179 -0.30 2.86 10.60
C ILE A 179 1.23 2.89 10.61
N ILE A 180 1.88 2.70 9.45
CA ILE A 180 3.35 2.79 9.31
C ILE A 180 3.82 4.18 9.72
N GLN A 181 3.26 5.24 9.12
CA GLN A 181 3.61 6.62 9.43
C GLN A 181 3.52 6.89 10.93
N HIS A 182 2.41 6.51 11.56
CA HIS A 182 2.20 6.68 12.99
C HIS A 182 3.28 5.99 13.84
N HIS A 183 3.55 4.72 13.59
CA HIS A 183 4.52 3.95 14.37
C HIS A 183 5.96 4.45 14.18
N VAL A 184 6.35 4.78 12.92
CA VAL A 184 7.70 5.27 12.66
C VAL A 184 7.93 6.62 13.32
N ILE A 185 6.98 7.56 13.24
CA ILE A 185 7.10 8.86 13.91
C ILE A 185 7.20 8.67 15.43
N ARG A 186 6.36 7.84 16.03
CA ARG A 186 6.41 7.60 17.48
C ARG A 186 7.68 6.89 17.95
N GLY A 187 8.20 5.96 17.15
CA GLY A 187 9.39 5.18 17.49
C GLY A 187 10.69 5.95 17.33
N THR A 188 10.76 6.84 16.36
CA THR A 188 11.99 7.56 16.00
C THR A 188 12.02 9.01 16.45
N TRP A 189 10.86 9.62 16.71
CA TRP A 189 10.69 11.06 16.95
C TRP A 189 11.10 11.91 15.75
N ALA A 190 11.11 11.33 14.56
CA ALA A 190 11.37 12.04 13.31
C ALA A 190 10.22 13.02 13.00
N GLN A 191 10.51 14.03 12.20
CA GLN A 191 9.49 14.95 11.69
C GLN A 191 8.53 14.17 10.77
N SER A 192 7.23 14.30 11.00
CA SER A 192 6.22 13.74 10.09
C SER A 192 6.03 14.65 8.88
N ARG A 193 6.09 14.05 7.69
CA ARG A 193 5.68 14.71 6.44
C ARG A 193 4.35 14.15 5.92
N GLY A 194 3.78 13.19 6.64
CA GLY A 194 2.45 12.64 6.42
C GLY A 194 2.40 11.42 5.52
N VAL A 195 1.18 10.98 5.29
CA VAL A 195 0.84 9.95 4.30
C VAL A 195 0.49 10.61 2.98
N ARG A 196 1.02 10.09 1.91
CA ARG A 196 0.88 10.60 0.55
C ARG A 196 0.51 9.49 -0.42
N GLN A 197 0.20 9.83 -1.64
CA GLN A 197 -0.06 8.87 -2.71
C GLN A 197 0.64 9.29 -4.00
N ALA A 198 1.10 8.30 -4.78
CA ALA A 198 1.72 8.53 -6.07
C ALA A 198 1.78 7.23 -6.91
N PRO A 199 2.07 7.30 -8.22
CA PRO A 199 2.08 6.14 -9.11
C PRO A 199 3.41 5.36 -9.06
N PHE A 200 3.75 4.79 -7.90
CA PHE A 200 4.94 3.96 -7.73
C PHE A 200 4.78 2.61 -8.44
N LEU A 201 5.68 2.30 -9.40
CA LEU A 201 5.64 1.05 -10.16
C LEU A 201 5.86 -0.18 -9.28
N VAL A 202 6.70 -0.08 -8.26
CA VAL A 202 6.95 -1.19 -7.32
C VAL A 202 5.68 -1.62 -6.57
N LEU A 203 4.75 -0.69 -6.37
CA LEU A 203 3.45 -0.97 -5.74
C LEU A 203 2.39 -1.39 -6.75
N SER A 204 2.52 -0.99 -8.03
CA SER A 204 1.48 -1.18 -9.05
C SER A 204 1.23 -2.65 -9.43
N GLY A 205 2.23 -3.50 -9.25
CA GLY A 205 2.15 -4.93 -9.55
C GLY A 205 1.65 -5.80 -8.40
N THR A 206 1.47 -5.26 -7.19
CA THR A 206 1.11 -6.01 -5.99
C THR A 206 -0.39 -6.30 -5.92
N LYS A 207 -0.76 -7.50 -5.41
CA LYS A 207 -2.16 -7.95 -5.26
C LYS A 207 -2.67 -7.86 -3.82
N MET A 208 -1.83 -7.45 -2.89
CA MET A 208 -2.09 -7.30 -1.47
C MET A 208 -1.96 -5.83 -1.05
N PRO A 209 -2.37 -5.44 0.17
CA PRO A 209 -2.07 -4.13 0.73
C PRO A 209 -0.58 -3.83 0.65
N SER A 210 -0.22 -2.67 0.12
CA SER A 210 1.17 -2.31 -0.14
C SER A 210 1.44 -0.84 0.15
N ALA A 211 2.62 -0.56 0.70
CA ALA A 211 3.08 0.79 0.99
C ALA A 211 4.58 0.93 0.73
N LEU A 212 5.02 2.17 0.50
CA LEU A 212 6.43 2.56 0.44
C LEU A 212 6.68 3.58 1.55
N VAL A 213 7.72 3.37 2.34
CA VAL A 213 8.10 4.28 3.42
C VAL A 213 9.48 4.87 3.17
N GLU A 214 9.53 6.20 3.18
CA GLU A 214 10.76 6.99 3.23
C GLU A 214 11.14 7.23 4.69
N ILE A 215 12.12 6.48 5.18
CA ILE A 215 12.49 6.46 6.61
C ILE A 215 13.33 7.66 7.07
N GLY A 216 13.55 8.62 6.18
CA GLY A 216 14.30 9.87 6.37
C GLY A 216 15.00 10.32 5.10
N PHE A 217 15.52 11.54 5.09
CA PHE A 217 16.26 12.09 3.96
C PHE A 217 17.75 11.81 4.11
N ILE A 218 18.26 10.84 3.34
CA ILE A 218 19.69 10.46 3.39
C ILE A 218 20.60 11.61 2.95
N SER A 219 20.07 12.55 2.15
CA SER A 219 20.79 13.76 1.73
C SER A 219 20.88 14.85 2.83
N HIS A 220 19.99 14.81 3.86
CA HIS A 220 20.05 15.79 4.95
C HIS A 220 21.18 15.45 5.93
N PRO A 221 22.06 16.42 6.30
CA PRO A 221 23.26 16.11 7.08
C PRO A 221 23.00 15.42 8.43
N ASP A 222 21.93 15.82 9.15
CA ASP A 222 21.63 15.24 10.45
C ASP A 222 20.95 13.87 10.32
N GLU A 223 20.01 13.72 9.37
CA GLU A 223 19.36 12.43 9.14
C GLU A 223 20.32 11.39 8.55
N SER A 224 21.22 11.79 7.66
CA SER A 224 22.29 10.91 7.18
C SER A 224 23.12 10.34 8.36
N ARG A 225 23.48 11.18 9.33
CA ARG A 225 24.18 10.74 10.54
C ARG A 225 23.34 9.81 11.43
N LEU A 226 22.03 10.00 11.48
CA LEU A 226 21.13 9.11 12.21
C LEU A 226 20.97 7.79 11.50
N LEU A 227 20.68 7.80 10.21
CA LEU A 227 20.48 6.62 9.35
C LEU A 227 21.72 5.71 9.32
N ALA A 228 22.92 6.28 9.46
CA ALA A 228 24.17 5.53 9.59
C ALA A 228 24.32 4.77 10.93
N LYS A 229 23.54 5.11 11.96
CA LYS A 229 23.66 4.51 13.29
C LYS A 229 22.78 3.27 13.42
N THR A 230 23.37 2.14 13.79
CA THR A 230 22.66 0.88 14.07
C THR A 230 21.50 1.09 15.05
N ALA A 231 21.72 1.84 16.13
CA ALA A 231 20.68 2.10 17.13
C ALA A 231 19.47 2.89 16.57
N TYR A 232 19.65 3.71 15.53
CA TYR A 232 18.53 4.38 14.86
C TYR A 232 17.81 3.41 13.89
N GLN A 233 18.56 2.60 13.17
CA GLN A 233 18.02 1.54 12.32
C GLN A 233 17.20 0.54 13.14
N ASP A 234 17.63 0.19 14.36
CA ASP A 234 16.90 -0.67 15.29
C ASP A 234 15.56 -0.03 15.72
N LYS A 235 15.52 1.28 15.95
CA LYS A 235 14.29 2.01 16.26
C LYS A 235 13.32 1.99 15.07
N VAL A 236 13.83 2.22 13.87
CA VAL A 236 13.01 2.17 12.65
C VAL A 236 12.46 0.76 12.45
N ALA A 237 13.30 -0.26 12.52
CA ALA A 237 12.90 -1.67 12.37
C ALA A 237 11.84 -2.09 13.41
N THR A 238 12.02 -1.68 14.67
CA THR A 238 11.03 -1.93 15.73
C THR A 238 9.70 -1.25 15.42
N ALA A 239 9.74 -0.01 14.94
CA ALA A 239 8.54 0.74 14.58
C ALA A 239 7.81 0.09 13.39
N LEU A 240 8.53 -0.34 12.36
CA LEU A 240 7.97 -1.04 11.20
C LEU A 240 7.36 -2.40 11.61
N SER A 241 8.05 -3.18 12.44
CA SER A 241 7.54 -4.44 12.97
C SER A 241 6.24 -4.25 13.76
N ASN A 242 6.17 -3.22 14.62
CA ASN A 242 4.96 -2.89 15.36
C ASN A 242 3.83 -2.43 14.44
N ALA A 243 4.14 -1.66 13.39
CA ALA A 243 3.16 -1.23 12.41
C ALA A 243 2.54 -2.40 11.64
N VAL A 244 3.36 -3.33 11.17
CA VAL A 244 2.91 -4.55 10.48
C VAL A 244 1.96 -5.38 11.37
N ARG A 245 2.30 -5.53 12.64
CA ARG A 245 1.46 -6.24 13.62
C ARG A 245 0.13 -5.53 13.84
N ASP A 246 0.18 -4.24 14.09
CA ASP A 246 -1.02 -3.43 14.30
C ASP A 246 -1.95 -3.47 13.08
N PHE A 247 -1.39 -3.43 11.87
CA PHE A 247 -2.16 -3.60 10.63
C PHE A 247 -2.79 -5.00 10.54
N ALA A 248 -2.03 -6.05 10.81
CA ALA A 248 -2.54 -7.43 10.80
C ALA A 248 -3.71 -7.60 11.77
N ASP A 249 -3.57 -7.09 12.99
CA ASP A 249 -4.60 -7.20 14.03
C ASP A 249 -5.85 -6.39 13.70
N ARG A 250 -5.72 -5.19 13.15
CA ARG A 250 -6.86 -4.29 12.89
C ARG A 250 -7.55 -4.52 11.55
N VAL A 251 -6.80 -4.83 10.51
CA VAL A 251 -7.33 -4.86 9.15
C VAL A 251 -7.50 -6.29 8.66
N LEU A 252 -6.46 -7.12 8.75
CA LEU A 252 -6.53 -8.49 8.23
C LEU A 252 -7.49 -9.36 9.03
N SER A 253 -7.54 -9.21 10.35
CA SER A 253 -8.48 -9.95 11.22
C SER A 253 -9.94 -9.63 10.87
N ARG A 254 -10.26 -8.38 10.55
CA ARG A 254 -11.63 -7.99 10.12
C ARG A 254 -12.01 -8.60 8.79
N ARG A 255 -11.07 -8.74 7.86
CA ARG A 255 -11.33 -9.42 6.56
C ARG A 255 -11.68 -10.89 6.75
N LEU A 256 -10.95 -11.60 7.61
CA LEU A 256 -11.22 -13.00 7.90
C LEU A 256 -12.63 -13.20 8.51
N VAL A 257 -13.01 -12.34 9.45
CA VAL A 257 -14.37 -12.37 10.04
C VAL A 257 -15.43 -12.07 8.98
N ALA A 258 -15.25 -11.05 8.14
CA ALA A 258 -16.19 -10.69 7.09
C ALA A 258 -16.34 -11.78 6.02
N GLN A 259 -15.28 -12.52 5.70
CA GLN A 259 -15.31 -13.66 4.78
C GLN A 259 -15.99 -14.88 5.40
N ALA A 260 -15.84 -15.11 6.71
CA ALA A 260 -16.48 -16.21 7.42
C ALA A 260 -18.00 -16.01 7.58
N VAL A 261 -18.47 -14.77 7.57
CA VAL A 261 -19.91 -14.39 7.65
C VAL A 261 -20.54 -14.28 6.24
N LYS A 262 -20.09 -15.07 5.25
CA LYS A 262 -20.84 -15.16 3.99
C LYS A 262 -22.25 -15.67 4.29
N PRO A 263 -23.32 -14.97 3.82
CA PRO A 263 -24.67 -15.50 3.95
C PRO A 263 -24.72 -16.88 3.28
N ALA A 264 -25.36 -17.83 3.97
CA ALA A 264 -25.61 -19.15 3.43
C ALA A 264 -26.22 -19.02 2.02
N PRO A 265 -25.84 -19.85 1.04
CA PRO A 265 -26.44 -19.80 -0.27
C PRO A 265 -27.96 -19.87 -0.12
N ALA A 266 -28.67 -18.91 -0.72
CA ALA A 266 -30.14 -18.90 -0.73
C ALA A 266 -30.62 -20.29 -1.14
N LEU A 267 -31.43 -20.91 -0.27
CA LEU A 267 -32.06 -22.19 -0.53
C LEU A 267 -32.79 -22.09 -1.89
N LYS A 268 -32.27 -22.79 -2.90
CA LYS A 268 -33.00 -23.07 -4.15
C LYS A 268 -34.17 -23.96 -3.76
N GLY A 269 -35.37 -23.45 -3.79
CA GLY A 269 -36.56 -24.27 -3.61
C GLY A 269 -37.65 -23.57 -2.81
N SER A 270 -38.36 -22.66 -3.43
CA SER A 270 -39.80 -22.53 -3.26
C SER A 270 -40.37 -22.27 -4.64
N GLU A 271 -41.15 -23.25 -5.11
CA GLU A 271 -41.97 -23.16 -6.31
C GLU A 271 -42.76 -21.85 -6.30
N GLN A 272 -42.62 -21.04 -7.35
CA GLN A 272 -43.51 -19.92 -7.60
C GLN A 272 -44.92 -20.48 -7.80
N PRO A 273 -45.94 -19.95 -7.11
CA PRO A 273 -47.31 -20.26 -7.48
C PRO A 273 -47.61 -19.68 -8.86
N ALA A 274 -48.29 -20.50 -9.68
CA ALA A 274 -48.64 -20.22 -11.05
C ALA A 274 -49.27 -18.81 -11.22
N ALA A 275 -48.73 -18.04 -12.16
CA ALA A 275 -49.28 -16.74 -12.55
C ALA A 275 -50.70 -16.94 -13.12
N VAL A 276 -51.68 -16.34 -12.46
CA VAL A 276 -53.06 -16.16 -12.96
C VAL A 276 -52.99 -15.04 -14.01
N ASN A 277 -53.22 -15.42 -15.26
CA ASN A 277 -53.44 -14.49 -16.37
C ASN A 277 -54.77 -13.74 -16.12
N VAL A 278 -54.65 -12.46 -15.84
CA VAL A 278 -55.76 -11.52 -16.01
C VAL A 278 -55.39 -10.59 -17.20
N ALA A 279 -55.94 -10.94 -18.35
CA ALA A 279 -55.97 -10.07 -19.48
C ALA A 279 -56.94 -8.89 -19.17
N THR A 280 -56.44 -7.69 -19.18
CA THR A 280 -57.29 -6.48 -19.26
C THR A 280 -56.62 -5.55 -20.26
N GLU A 281 -57.28 -5.49 -21.43
CA GLU A 281 -57.04 -4.53 -22.48
C GLU A 281 -57.31 -3.11 -21.96
N LEU A 282 -56.43 -2.16 -22.27
CA LEU A 282 -56.70 -0.73 -22.26
C LEU A 282 -55.98 -0.07 -23.45
N PRO A 283 -56.59 0.91 -24.11
CA PRO A 283 -56.26 1.32 -25.46
C PRO A 283 -55.14 2.37 -25.54
N LEU A 284 -54.45 2.31 -26.69
CA LEU A 284 -53.51 3.31 -27.21
C LEU A 284 -54.17 4.66 -27.40
N ALA A 285 -53.53 5.72 -27.00
CA ALA A 285 -53.29 6.97 -27.70
C ALA A 285 -52.53 7.98 -26.82
N ILE A 286 -51.29 8.28 -27.13
CA ILE A 286 -50.73 9.62 -26.91
C ILE A 286 -49.77 9.95 -28.06
N ASP A 287 -49.96 11.14 -28.59
CA ASP A 287 -49.31 11.77 -29.73
C ASP A 287 -47.80 11.93 -29.63
N ALA A 288 -47.19 11.86 -30.79
CA ALA A 288 -45.81 12.25 -31.06
C ALA A 288 -45.64 13.77 -30.94
N VAL A 289 -44.83 14.22 -30.00
CA VAL A 289 -44.28 15.60 -30.03
C VAL A 289 -42.83 15.51 -30.46
N ALA A 290 -42.59 16.03 -31.67
CA ALA A 290 -41.27 16.26 -32.24
C ALA A 290 -40.59 17.40 -31.47
N THR A 291 -39.38 17.17 -30.97
CA THR A 291 -38.48 18.23 -30.52
C THR A 291 -37.28 18.31 -31.46
N GLU A 292 -37.11 19.50 -32.02
CA GLU A 292 -36.01 19.93 -32.87
C GLU A 292 -34.64 19.83 -32.18
N PRO A 293 -33.55 19.67 -32.95
CA PRO A 293 -32.19 19.62 -32.38
C PRO A 293 -31.67 21.04 -32.08
N GLN A 294 -31.26 21.25 -30.86
CA GLN A 294 -30.61 22.48 -30.39
C GLN A 294 -29.16 22.56 -30.86
N ALA A 295 -28.80 23.69 -31.47
CA ALA A 295 -27.50 24.02 -32.01
C ALA A 295 -26.40 24.10 -30.96
N ALA A 296 -25.20 23.67 -31.34
CA ALA A 296 -23.96 23.76 -30.54
C ALA A 296 -23.49 25.22 -30.37
N PRO A 297 -22.93 25.61 -29.22
CA PRO A 297 -22.38 26.96 -29.05
C PRO A 297 -21.02 27.12 -29.74
N ALA A 298 -20.84 28.31 -30.34
CA ALA A 298 -19.70 28.74 -31.10
C ALA A 298 -18.37 28.75 -30.29
N GLN A 299 -17.30 28.33 -30.97
CA GLN A 299 -15.93 28.47 -30.52
C GLN A 299 -15.52 29.94 -30.47
N VAL A 300 -15.08 30.41 -29.31
CA VAL A 300 -14.45 31.72 -29.12
C VAL A 300 -12.97 31.61 -29.46
N ALA A 301 -12.52 32.28 -30.47
CA ALA A 301 -11.12 32.41 -30.88
C ALA A 301 -10.36 33.32 -29.90
N LEU A 302 -9.21 32.86 -29.39
CA LEU A 302 -8.27 33.65 -28.62
C LEU A 302 -7.36 34.47 -29.55
N PRO A 303 -7.04 35.75 -29.25
CA PRO A 303 -6.17 36.57 -30.06
C PRO A 303 -4.69 36.18 -29.93
N ALA A 304 -4.00 36.12 -31.05
CA ALA A 304 -2.54 35.97 -31.15
C ALA A 304 -1.84 37.21 -30.59
N ASN A 305 -1.04 37.08 -29.53
CA ASN A 305 -0.12 38.11 -29.08
C ASN A 305 1.28 37.82 -29.63
N ALA A 306 1.75 38.76 -30.45
CA ALA A 306 3.08 38.82 -31.00
C ALA A 306 4.13 39.05 -29.90
N VAL A 307 5.12 38.17 -29.84
CA VAL A 307 6.33 38.39 -29.02
C VAL A 307 7.36 39.07 -29.88
N ALA A 308 7.63 40.32 -29.55
CA ALA A 308 8.76 41.09 -30.09
C ALA A 308 10.08 40.60 -29.41
N ARG A 309 11.07 40.28 -30.24
CA ARG A 309 12.48 40.10 -29.81
C ARG A 309 13.13 41.48 -29.63
N PRO A 310 13.93 41.69 -28.63
CA PRO A 310 14.92 42.75 -28.69
C PRO A 310 16.30 42.21 -29.11
N ASP A 311 16.79 42.71 -30.24
CA ASP A 311 18.21 42.73 -30.60
C ASP A 311 18.97 43.61 -29.67
N GLY A 312 20.26 43.33 -29.50
CA GLY A 312 21.19 44.38 -29.10
C GLY A 312 22.44 43.92 -28.35
N THR A 313 23.42 43.45 -29.10
CA THR A 313 24.87 43.77 -29.04
C THR A 313 25.36 44.63 -27.87
N ARG A 314 26.23 44.13 -27.03
CA ARG A 314 27.69 44.37 -26.91
C ARG A 314 28.30 43.43 -25.85
#